data_290305990e7f1007769aaae087b470d9
#
_entry.id   290305990e7f1007769aaae087b470d9
#
_cell.length_a   1.000
_cell.length_b   1.000
_cell.length_c   1.000
_cell.angle_alpha   90.00
_cell.angle_beta   90.00
_cell.angle_gamma   90.00
#
_symmetry.space_group_name_H-M   'P 1'
#
loop_
_entity.id
_entity.type
_entity.pdbx_description
1 polymer ?
#
loop_
_entity_poly.entity_id
_entity_poly.type
_entity_poly.pdbx_seq_one_letter_code
_entity_poly.pdbx_strand_id
1 'polypeptide(L)'
;MSIRVFLILFAGVLGLSTASSVSHSTSAAEPAASPFVLQMIRDDSVHAELQLSTDQIDQVYEAIGEVDPRWWVNRIAPLEKQSTEIRELTAMLKSRLSSVLSADQMNRLKQLEKQAAGTRFVVHPDAVAALELSESQVEKLKETFTATDEEVAKLQKQVADKEMEATDAAKDVAAIQARERQSLVGLLTRDQQAKIGTLLGKTFDFSKVQRTYPRAPEFVLEGAEWIQGEPETMEDLRGKVVAVYFYAFQCINCQRNFPHYKAWHDDMADQGLVVIGIQRPETSAERNRERVLAAVEKDGFEYPVLFDEESGNWNAWGNTMWPTTYLIDKKGFIRRWWQGEMNWQGTPGEQQMRGSIEQLLAE
;
A
#
# COMPACT_ATOMS: atom_id res chain seq x y z
N MET A 1 1.77 8.16 31.94
CA MET A 1 1.85 8.81 30.62
C MET A 1 1.50 7.73 29.59
N SER A 2 0.26 7.72 29.10
CA SER A 2 -0.23 6.64 28.24
C SER A 2 0.25 6.87 26.80
N ILE A 3 1.22 6.10 26.37
CA ILE A 3 1.64 6.03 24.96
C ILE A 3 0.53 5.22 24.24
N ARG A 4 -0.43 5.92 23.65
CA ARG A 4 -1.38 5.29 22.73
C ARG A 4 -0.65 5.06 21.41
N VAL A 5 -0.11 3.86 21.24
CA VAL A 5 0.39 3.41 19.94
C VAL A 5 -0.84 3.03 19.11
N PHE A 6 -1.16 3.84 18.12
CA PHE A 6 -2.16 3.50 17.11
C PHE A 6 -1.56 2.46 16.16
N LEU A 7 -2.21 1.30 16.11
CA LEU A 7 -1.98 0.32 15.06
C LEU A 7 -2.50 0.89 13.75
N ILE A 8 -1.61 1.13 12.81
CA ILE A 8 -2.01 1.10 11.41
C ILE A 8 -2.18 -0.38 11.09
N LEU A 9 -3.43 -0.84 11.05
CA LEU A 9 -3.79 -2.14 10.50
C LEU A 9 -3.45 -2.11 9.01
N PHE A 10 -2.26 -2.57 8.66
CA PHE A 10 -1.97 -2.94 7.29
C PHE A 10 -2.80 -4.18 6.96
N ALA A 11 -4.00 -3.95 6.41
CA ALA A 11 -4.72 -4.98 5.69
C ALA A 11 -3.98 -5.22 4.36
N GLY A 12 -2.83 -5.89 4.45
CA GLY A 12 -2.24 -6.55 3.30
C GLY A 12 -3.19 -7.65 2.89
N VAL A 13 -3.77 -7.54 1.70
CA VAL A 13 -4.55 -8.61 1.08
C VAL A 13 -3.62 -9.82 0.94
N LEU A 14 -3.77 -10.78 1.84
CA LEU A 14 -3.15 -12.11 1.73
C LEU A 14 -3.84 -12.85 0.58
N GLY A 15 -3.18 -12.85 -0.57
CA GLY A 15 -3.44 -13.85 -1.60
C GLY A 15 -3.14 -15.23 -1.02
N LEU A 16 -4.15 -16.07 -0.94
CA LEU A 16 -4.04 -17.49 -0.60
C LEU A 16 -3.15 -18.20 -1.61
N SER A 17 -1.90 -18.43 -1.26
CA SER A 17 -1.02 -19.38 -1.94
C SER A 17 -0.82 -20.57 -1.04
N THR A 18 -1.20 -21.74 -1.53
CA THR A 18 -1.04 -23.06 -0.91
C THR A 18 0.42 -23.32 -0.56
N ALA A 19 0.67 -23.57 0.71
CA ALA A 19 2.00 -23.87 1.23
C ALA A 19 2.47 -25.27 0.81
N SER A 20 3.54 -25.31 0.02
CA SER A 20 4.38 -26.51 -0.11
C SER A 20 5.49 -26.45 0.94
N SER A 21 5.59 -27.50 1.73
CA SER A 21 6.59 -27.67 2.78
C SER A 21 8.00 -27.79 2.20
N VAL A 22 8.85 -26.80 2.44
CA VAL A 22 10.29 -26.87 2.18
C VAL A 22 11.03 -26.71 3.50
N SER A 23 11.90 -27.68 3.79
CA SER A 23 12.76 -27.72 4.97
C SER A 23 13.73 -26.55 4.96
N HIS A 24 13.75 -25.75 6.04
CA HIS A 24 14.60 -24.56 6.15
C HIS A 24 15.83 -24.85 7.01
N SER A 25 16.99 -24.57 6.43
CA SER A 25 18.23 -24.36 7.15
C SER A 25 18.15 -23.00 7.84
N THR A 26 18.37 -22.95 9.15
CA THR A 26 18.31 -21.77 10.01
C THR A 26 19.50 -20.84 9.76
N SER A 27 19.35 -19.93 8.82
CA SER A 27 20.05 -18.65 8.87
C SER A 27 19.07 -17.66 9.49
N ALA A 28 19.48 -16.92 10.53
CA ALA A 28 18.65 -15.89 11.15
C ALA A 28 18.25 -14.88 10.05
N ALA A 29 17.00 -14.93 9.61
CA ALA A 29 16.49 -14.01 8.59
C ALA A 29 16.60 -12.59 9.15
N GLU A 30 17.27 -11.71 8.37
CA GLU A 30 17.25 -10.27 8.67
C GLU A 30 15.79 -9.80 8.79
N PRO A 31 15.48 -8.93 9.78
CA PRO A 31 14.11 -8.43 9.93
C PRO A 31 13.63 -7.80 8.63
N ALA A 32 12.39 -8.10 8.25
CA ALA A 32 11.79 -7.58 7.03
C ALA A 32 11.95 -6.05 6.97
N ALA A 33 12.40 -5.55 5.83
CA ALA A 33 12.58 -4.11 5.63
C ALA A 33 11.23 -3.40 5.72
N SER A 34 11.13 -2.39 6.57
CA SER A 34 9.90 -1.63 6.77
C SER A 34 9.82 -0.47 5.79
N PRO A 35 8.76 -0.35 4.98
CA PRO A 35 8.63 0.69 3.96
C PRO A 35 8.10 2.02 4.53
N PHE A 36 8.27 2.31 5.84
CA PHE A 36 7.61 3.45 6.48
C PHE A 36 7.87 4.78 5.78
N VAL A 37 9.12 5.08 5.43
CA VAL A 37 9.45 6.32 4.73
C VAL A 37 8.83 6.35 3.34
N LEU A 38 8.91 5.23 2.59
CA LEU A 38 8.26 5.10 1.28
C LEU A 38 6.75 5.36 1.37
N GLN A 39 6.11 4.89 2.44
CA GLN A 39 4.66 5.02 2.62
C GLN A 39 4.25 6.41 3.09
N MET A 40 4.89 6.96 4.12
CA MET A 40 4.38 8.16 4.79
C MET A 40 4.80 9.48 4.14
N ILE A 41 5.96 9.55 3.46
CA ILE A 41 6.51 10.82 2.96
C ILE A 41 5.66 11.46 1.85
N ARG A 42 4.71 10.75 1.27
CA ARG A 42 3.79 11.24 0.24
C ARG A 42 2.52 11.89 0.78
N ASP A 43 2.32 11.83 2.10
CA ASP A 43 1.09 12.28 2.75
C ASP A 43 1.18 13.73 3.23
N ASP A 44 0.10 14.49 2.99
CA ASP A 44 0.02 15.90 3.35
C ASP A 44 0.17 16.13 4.87
N SER A 45 -0.29 15.18 5.71
CA SER A 45 -0.16 15.29 7.16
C SER A 45 1.31 15.19 7.60
N VAL A 46 2.12 14.43 6.88
CA VAL A 46 3.56 14.32 7.09
C VAL A 46 4.28 15.56 6.57
N HIS A 47 3.87 16.09 5.41
CA HIS A 47 4.40 17.37 4.91
C HIS A 47 4.15 18.51 5.90
N ALA A 48 2.96 18.59 6.48
CA ALA A 48 2.60 19.57 7.49
C ALA A 48 3.41 19.39 8.80
N GLU A 49 3.61 18.15 9.25
CA GLU A 49 4.43 17.84 10.45
C GLU A 49 5.89 18.20 10.24
N LEU A 50 6.43 18.02 9.05
CA LEU A 50 7.78 18.40 8.66
C LEU A 50 7.90 19.90 8.30
N GLN A 51 6.76 20.63 8.22
CA GLN A 51 6.70 22.04 7.82
C GLN A 51 7.37 22.29 6.47
N LEU A 52 7.05 21.44 5.47
CA LEU A 52 7.63 21.58 4.14
C LEU A 52 7.05 22.81 3.40
N SER A 53 7.92 23.53 2.70
CA SER A 53 7.48 24.52 1.73
C SER A 53 6.88 23.87 0.48
N THR A 54 6.14 24.64 -0.34
CA THR A 54 5.60 24.14 -1.61
C THR A 54 6.70 23.58 -2.51
N ASP A 55 7.82 24.29 -2.65
CA ASP A 55 8.96 23.86 -3.46
C ASP A 55 9.58 22.54 -2.93
N GLN A 56 9.63 22.36 -1.59
CA GLN A 56 10.08 21.11 -1.01
C GLN A 56 9.09 19.95 -1.27
N ILE A 57 7.79 20.21 -1.23
CA ILE A 57 6.76 19.21 -1.55
C ILE A 57 6.91 18.73 -2.99
N ASP A 58 7.12 19.65 -3.93
CA ASP A 58 7.33 19.30 -5.34
C ASP A 58 8.59 18.44 -5.52
N GLN A 59 9.70 18.82 -4.88
CA GLN A 59 10.92 18.03 -4.90
C GLN A 59 10.76 16.65 -4.21
N VAL A 60 9.95 16.55 -3.15
CA VAL A 60 9.58 15.26 -2.54
C VAL A 60 8.80 14.42 -3.55
N TYR A 61 7.86 15.02 -4.30
CA TYR A 61 7.11 14.29 -5.33
C TYR A 61 8.00 13.85 -6.50
N GLU A 62 9.00 14.60 -6.87
CA GLU A 62 10.03 14.16 -7.83
C GLU A 62 10.82 12.96 -7.29
N ALA A 63 11.29 13.05 -6.05
CA ALA A 63 12.05 11.98 -5.41
C ALA A 63 11.27 10.67 -5.29
N ILE A 64 9.98 10.71 -4.92
CA ILE A 64 9.15 9.50 -4.88
C ILE A 64 8.84 8.95 -6.28
N GLY A 65 8.72 9.82 -7.28
CA GLY A 65 8.53 9.42 -8.69
C GLY A 65 9.64 8.52 -9.22
N GLU A 66 10.87 8.65 -8.72
CA GLU A 66 12.00 7.80 -9.10
C GLU A 66 11.91 6.37 -8.51
N VAL A 67 11.24 6.19 -7.38
CA VAL A 67 11.15 4.91 -6.65
C VAL A 67 9.80 4.21 -6.82
N ASP A 68 8.74 4.96 -7.06
CA ASP A 68 7.36 4.46 -7.08
C ASP A 68 7.11 3.34 -8.11
N PRO A 69 7.59 3.40 -9.37
CA PRO A 69 7.33 2.33 -10.34
C PRO A 69 7.90 0.99 -9.88
N ARG A 70 9.14 0.99 -9.38
CA ARG A 70 9.80 -0.21 -8.85
C ARG A 70 9.10 -0.70 -7.58
N TRP A 71 8.75 0.19 -6.67
CA TRP A 71 8.07 -0.16 -5.44
C TRP A 71 6.70 -0.76 -5.69
N TRP A 72 5.93 -0.19 -6.64
CA TRP A 72 4.60 -0.68 -6.96
C TRP A 72 4.62 -2.11 -7.51
N VAL A 73 5.50 -2.40 -8.45
CA VAL A 73 5.62 -3.73 -9.03
C VAL A 73 6.21 -4.74 -8.04
N ASN A 74 7.06 -4.29 -7.11
CA ASN A 74 7.67 -5.17 -6.10
C ASN A 74 6.63 -5.91 -5.22
N ARG A 75 5.40 -5.38 -5.06
CA ARG A 75 4.35 -6.04 -4.26
C ARG A 75 3.96 -7.44 -4.73
N ILE A 76 4.21 -7.76 -5.99
CA ILE A 76 3.94 -9.08 -6.60
C ILE A 76 5.20 -9.94 -6.72
N ALA A 77 6.35 -9.47 -6.28
CA ALA A 77 7.58 -10.24 -6.27
C ALA A 77 7.60 -11.27 -5.12
N PRO A 78 8.44 -12.31 -5.17
CA PRO A 78 8.67 -13.20 -4.03
C PRO A 78 9.14 -12.43 -2.78
N LEU A 79 8.70 -12.84 -1.59
CA LEU A 79 8.94 -12.12 -0.32
C LEU A 79 10.41 -11.78 -0.07
N GLU A 80 11.34 -12.70 -0.38
CA GLU A 80 12.79 -12.46 -0.23
C GLU A 80 13.27 -11.28 -1.09
N LYS A 81 12.76 -11.17 -2.32
CA LYS A 81 13.07 -10.05 -3.22
C LYS A 81 12.41 -8.76 -2.76
N GLN A 82 11.18 -8.84 -2.24
CA GLN A 82 10.47 -7.66 -1.74
C GLN A 82 11.28 -6.92 -0.66
N SER A 83 11.79 -7.63 0.33
CA SER A 83 12.55 -7.03 1.43
C SER A 83 13.84 -6.36 0.96
N THR A 84 14.55 -6.96 0.00
CA THR A 84 15.77 -6.38 -0.56
C THR A 84 15.45 -5.10 -1.34
N GLU A 85 14.45 -5.16 -2.21
CA GLU A 85 14.02 -4.02 -3.01
C GLU A 85 13.54 -2.85 -2.12
N ILE A 86 12.75 -3.12 -1.07
CA ILE A 86 12.32 -2.10 -0.10
C ILE A 86 13.51 -1.41 0.57
N ARG A 87 14.57 -2.15 0.94
CA ARG A 87 15.78 -1.56 1.53
C ARG A 87 16.48 -0.63 0.55
N GLU A 88 16.67 -1.07 -0.69
CA GLU A 88 17.31 -0.28 -1.75
C GLU A 88 16.53 1.00 -2.04
N LEU A 89 15.22 0.87 -2.29
CA LEU A 89 14.36 2.02 -2.59
C LEU A 89 14.26 3.00 -1.42
N THR A 90 14.21 2.50 -0.18
CA THR A 90 14.23 3.35 1.02
C THR A 90 15.55 4.12 1.13
N ALA A 91 16.70 3.46 0.84
CA ALA A 91 18.00 4.12 0.86
C ALA A 91 18.11 5.18 -0.24
N MET A 92 17.67 4.88 -1.47
CA MET A 92 17.62 5.83 -2.58
C MET A 92 16.78 7.05 -2.21
N LEU A 93 15.54 6.83 -1.74
CA LEU A 93 14.65 7.91 -1.34
C LEU A 93 15.24 8.77 -0.22
N LYS A 94 15.78 8.17 0.84
CA LYS A 94 16.44 8.92 1.93
C LYS A 94 17.63 9.74 1.43
N SER A 95 18.41 9.24 0.50
CA SER A 95 19.51 9.99 -0.13
C SER A 95 18.99 11.23 -0.86
N ARG A 96 17.90 11.09 -1.65
CA ARG A 96 17.27 12.23 -2.33
C ARG A 96 16.68 13.23 -1.33
N LEU A 97 15.96 12.76 -0.33
CA LEU A 97 15.37 13.61 0.71
C LEU A 97 16.43 14.38 1.50
N SER A 98 17.63 13.86 1.66
CA SER A 98 18.71 14.55 2.35
C SER A 98 19.21 15.81 1.64
N SER A 99 18.95 15.96 0.33
CA SER A 99 19.25 17.17 -0.44
C SER A 99 18.08 18.16 -0.49
N VAL A 100 16.86 17.71 -0.14
CA VAL A 100 15.63 18.51 -0.16
C VAL A 100 15.28 19.05 1.24
N LEU A 101 15.44 18.22 2.27
CA LEU A 101 15.03 18.50 3.64
C LEU A 101 16.17 19.15 4.43
N SER A 102 15.85 20.10 5.30
CA SER A 102 16.81 20.64 6.27
C SER A 102 17.22 19.55 7.29
N ALA A 103 18.28 19.82 8.05
CA ALA A 103 18.75 18.90 9.11
C ALA A 103 17.65 18.61 10.15
N ASP A 104 16.87 19.62 10.54
CA ASP A 104 15.78 19.48 11.52
C ASP A 104 14.62 18.68 10.94
N GLN A 105 14.24 18.91 9.67
CA GLN A 105 13.21 18.15 8.96
C GLN A 105 13.63 16.68 8.81
N MET A 106 14.88 16.40 8.42
CA MET A 106 15.42 15.04 8.36
C MET A 106 15.44 14.36 9.71
N ASN A 107 15.81 15.06 10.77
CA ASN A 107 15.75 14.52 12.12
C ASN A 107 14.31 14.18 12.52
N ARG A 108 13.35 15.07 12.21
CA ARG A 108 11.94 14.81 12.47
C ARG A 108 11.42 13.61 11.68
N LEU A 109 11.77 13.46 10.41
CA LEU A 109 11.42 12.29 9.59
C LEU A 109 11.96 10.99 10.20
N LYS A 110 13.21 10.96 10.70
CA LYS A 110 13.77 9.82 11.42
C LYS A 110 13.01 9.50 12.71
N GLN A 111 12.51 10.51 13.44
CA GLN A 111 11.66 10.30 14.61
C GLN A 111 10.31 9.67 14.21
N LEU A 112 9.68 10.14 13.12
CA LEU A 112 8.44 9.56 12.59
C LEU A 112 8.64 8.11 12.17
N GLU A 113 9.74 7.79 11.50
CA GLU A 113 10.09 6.42 11.12
C GLU A 113 10.20 5.49 12.33
N LYS A 114 10.88 5.95 13.41
CA LYS A 114 10.97 5.20 14.66
C LYS A 114 9.60 5.02 15.34
N GLN A 115 8.76 6.07 15.33
CA GLN A 115 7.41 5.97 15.87
C GLN A 115 6.54 4.97 15.07
N ALA A 116 6.63 4.97 13.74
CA ALA A 116 5.94 4.03 12.87
C ALA A 116 6.41 2.58 13.10
N ALA A 117 7.70 2.37 13.39
CA ALA A 117 8.25 1.05 13.72
C ALA A 117 7.78 0.53 15.10
N GLY A 118 7.15 1.38 15.92
CA GLY A 118 6.68 0.99 17.26
C GLY A 118 7.82 0.53 18.16
N THR A 119 7.64 -0.60 18.86
CA THR A 119 8.67 -1.17 19.74
C THR A 119 9.91 -1.67 18.99
N ARG A 120 9.75 -2.01 17.72
CA ARG A 120 10.80 -2.62 16.89
C ARG A 120 11.96 -1.66 16.59
N PHE A 121 11.77 -0.35 16.69
CA PHE A 121 12.82 0.61 16.43
C PHE A 121 14.05 0.43 17.35
N VAL A 122 13.87 -0.11 18.56
CA VAL A 122 14.95 -0.23 19.56
C VAL A 122 16.08 -1.17 19.12
N VAL A 123 15.82 -2.12 18.22
CA VAL A 123 16.85 -3.02 17.65
C VAL A 123 17.42 -2.52 16.32
N HIS A 124 16.98 -1.35 15.84
CA HIS A 124 17.61 -0.70 14.70
C HIS A 124 19.03 -0.22 15.08
N PRO A 125 20.04 -0.37 14.21
CA PRO A 125 21.43 -0.05 14.54
C PRO A 125 21.63 1.32 15.18
N ASP A 126 20.98 2.37 14.66
CA ASP A 126 21.05 3.73 15.19
C ASP A 126 20.50 3.84 16.63
N ALA A 127 19.42 3.09 16.93
CA ALA A 127 18.82 3.09 18.25
C ALA A 127 19.64 2.24 19.23
N VAL A 128 20.18 1.10 18.78
CA VAL A 128 21.09 0.26 19.57
C VAL A 128 22.29 1.09 20.03
N ALA A 129 22.92 1.84 19.11
CA ALA A 129 24.04 2.72 19.43
C ALA A 129 23.65 3.86 20.37
N ALA A 130 22.53 4.56 20.11
CA ALA A 130 22.08 5.70 20.91
C ALA A 130 21.64 5.30 22.33
N LEU A 131 21.04 4.12 22.47
CA LEU A 131 20.63 3.56 23.77
C LEU A 131 21.76 2.79 24.48
N GLU A 132 22.89 2.58 23.80
CA GLU A 132 24.02 1.80 24.33
C GLU A 132 23.55 0.39 24.77
N LEU A 133 22.74 -0.29 23.95
CA LEU A 133 22.22 -1.61 24.26
C LEU A 133 23.34 -2.65 24.23
N SER A 134 23.40 -3.53 25.24
CA SER A 134 24.28 -4.69 25.20
C SER A 134 23.79 -5.74 24.19
N GLU A 135 24.70 -6.56 23.69
CA GLU A 135 24.36 -7.68 22.80
C GLU A 135 23.28 -8.57 23.39
N SER A 136 23.37 -8.88 24.70
CA SER A 136 22.37 -9.69 25.41
C SER A 136 20.98 -9.01 25.44
N GLN A 137 20.92 -7.68 25.57
CA GLN A 137 19.64 -6.96 25.50
C GLN A 137 19.06 -7.02 24.09
N VAL A 138 19.88 -6.82 23.06
CA VAL A 138 19.44 -6.88 21.66
C VAL A 138 18.91 -8.28 21.32
N GLU A 139 19.60 -9.35 21.75
CA GLU A 139 19.17 -10.72 21.50
C GLU A 139 17.83 -11.03 22.17
N LYS A 140 17.68 -10.71 23.46
CA LYS A 140 16.40 -10.90 24.17
C LYS A 140 15.24 -10.10 23.58
N LEU A 141 15.52 -8.88 23.09
CA LEU A 141 14.50 -8.09 22.39
C LEU A 141 14.08 -8.75 21.08
N LYS A 142 15.03 -9.26 20.28
CA LYS A 142 14.74 -9.99 19.05
C LYS A 142 13.94 -11.27 19.32
N GLU A 143 14.30 -12.04 20.35
CA GLU A 143 13.53 -13.22 20.77
C GLU A 143 12.09 -12.86 21.15
N THR A 144 11.91 -11.77 21.93
CA THR A 144 10.58 -11.28 22.31
C THR A 144 9.75 -10.90 21.08
N PHE A 145 10.36 -10.22 20.11
CA PHE A 145 9.70 -9.81 18.88
C PHE A 145 9.31 -11.02 18.01
N THR A 146 10.20 -12.01 17.89
CA THR A 146 9.91 -13.24 17.14
C THR A 146 8.74 -13.99 17.78
N ALA A 147 8.73 -14.14 19.10
CA ALA A 147 7.62 -14.79 19.80
C ALA A 147 6.28 -14.05 19.59
N THR A 148 6.31 -12.71 19.64
CA THR A 148 5.13 -11.89 19.32
C THR A 148 4.62 -12.15 17.89
N ASP A 149 5.53 -12.16 16.91
CA ASP A 149 5.17 -12.38 15.50
C ASP A 149 4.55 -13.77 15.28
N GLU A 150 5.09 -14.79 15.92
CA GLU A 150 4.55 -16.15 15.86
C GLU A 150 3.15 -16.25 16.48
N GLU A 151 2.92 -15.60 17.65
CA GLU A 151 1.59 -15.56 18.27
C GLU A 151 0.57 -14.83 17.36
N VAL A 152 0.94 -13.68 16.80
CA VAL A 152 0.07 -12.92 15.88
C VAL A 152 -0.22 -13.72 14.61
N ALA A 153 0.79 -14.40 14.04
CA ALA A 153 0.60 -15.22 12.84
C ALA A 153 -0.39 -16.38 13.08
N LYS A 154 -0.37 -16.99 14.28
CA LYS A 154 -1.37 -18.02 14.65
C LYS A 154 -2.79 -17.47 14.66
N LEU A 155 -3.01 -16.27 15.24
CA LEU A 155 -4.33 -15.62 15.25
C LEU A 155 -4.80 -15.29 13.85
N GLN A 156 -3.91 -14.76 13.00
CA GLN A 156 -4.23 -14.48 11.60
C GLN A 156 -4.65 -15.72 10.84
N LYS A 157 -3.96 -16.84 11.07
CA LYS A 157 -4.33 -18.13 10.49
C LYS A 157 -5.71 -18.59 10.95
N GLN A 158 -6.01 -18.50 12.24
CA GLN A 158 -7.33 -18.88 12.78
C GLN A 158 -8.48 -18.05 12.18
N VAL A 159 -8.24 -16.73 11.93
CA VAL A 159 -9.23 -15.87 11.22
C VAL A 159 -9.37 -16.31 9.77
N ALA A 160 -8.27 -16.60 9.07
CA ALA A 160 -8.30 -17.06 7.69
C ALA A 160 -9.02 -18.44 7.55
N ASP A 161 -8.81 -19.33 8.50
CA ASP A 161 -9.46 -20.64 8.56
C ASP A 161 -10.92 -20.57 9.08
N LYS A 162 -11.41 -19.37 9.41
CA LYS A 162 -12.75 -19.10 9.99
C LYS A 162 -12.98 -19.79 11.36
N GLU A 163 -11.92 -20.03 12.10
CA GLU A 163 -11.95 -20.60 13.46
C GLU A 163 -12.11 -19.52 14.53
N MET A 164 -11.85 -18.23 14.18
CA MET A 164 -11.94 -17.08 15.08
C MET A 164 -12.50 -15.87 14.34
N GLU A 165 -13.30 -15.06 15.04
CA GLU A 165 -13.79 -13.80 14.52
C GLU A 165 -12.67 -12.75 14.50
N ALA A 166 -12.62 -11.92 13.44
CA ALA A 166 -11.59 -10.88 13.27
C ALA A 166 -11.56 -9.87 14.43
N THR A 167 -12.74 -9.58 15.04
CA THR A 167 -12.85 -8.68 16.19
C THR A 167 -12.21 -9.24 17.46
N ASP A 168 -12.28 -10.54 17.67
CA ASP A 168 -11.67 -11.20 18.82
C ASP A 168 -10.17 -11.36 18.63
N ALA A 169 -9.74 -11.74 17.43
CA ALA A 169 -8.33 -11.74 17.06
C ALA A 169 -7.67 -10.36 17.27
N ALA A 170 -8.36 -9.27 16.92
CA ALA A 170 -7.85 -7.91 17.15
C ALA A 170 -7.64 -7.59 18.64
N LYS A 171 -8.52 -8.06 19.53
CA LYS A 171 -8.34 -7.90 20.98
C LYS A 171 -7.12 -8.66 21.48
N ASP A 172 -6.96 -9.90 21.01
CA ASP A 172 -5.83 -10.76 21.42
C ASP A 172 -4.50 -10.19 20.90
N VAL A 173 -4.45 -9.71 19.65
CA VAL A 173 -3.28 -9.00 19.10
C VAL A 173 -2.92 -7.78 19.96
N ALA A 174 -3.91 -6.99 20.38
CA ALA A 174 -3.65 -5.84 21.25
C ALA A 174 -3.05 -6.25 22.62
N ALA A 175 -3.52 -7.38 23.19
CA ALA A 175 -2.98 -7.93 24.43
C ALA A 175 -1.55 -8.44 24.26
N ILE A 176 -1.25 -9.14 23.17
CA ILE A 176 0.10 -9.62 22.83
C ILE A 176 1.07 -8.43 22.71
N GLN A 177 0.68 -7.40 21.99
CA GLN A 177 1.50 -6.18 21.84
C GLN A 177 1.68 -5.41 23.16
N ALA A 178 0.69 -5.44 24.06
CA ALA A 178 0.84 -4.86 25.39
C ALA A 178 1.89 -5.60 26.20
N ARG A 179 1.92 -6.95 26.15
CA ARG A 179 2.94 -7.77 26.78
C ARG A 179 4.33 -7.50 26.20
N GLU A 180 4.45 -7.38 24.87
CA GLU A 180 5.70 -7.02 24.23
C GLU A 180 6.24 -5.68 24.75
N ARG A 181 5.39 -4.65 24.83
CA ARG A 181 5.80 -3.34 25.39
C ARG A 181 6.27 -3.44 26.85
N GLN A 182 5.58 -4.26 27.64
CA GLN A 182 5.95 -4.45 29.05
C GLN A 182 7.30 -5.18 29.17
N SER A 183 7.55 -6.19 28.34
CA SER A 183 8.83 -6.91 28.28
C SER A 183 9.96 -5.98 27.87
N LEU A 184 9.74 -5.14 26.85
CA LEU A 184 10.72 -4.14 26.43
C LEU A 184 11.09 -3.20 27.59
N VAL A 185 10.12 -2.66 28.31
CA VAL A 185 10.38 -1.78 29.46
C VAL A 185 11.18 -2.52 30.55
N GLY A 186 10.89 -3.80 30.79
CA GLY A 186 11.60 -4.60 31.76
C GLY A 186 13.06 -4.93 31.40
N LEU A 187 13.38 -4.97 30.10
CA LEU A 187 14.73 -5.23 29.60
C LEU A 187 15.64 -3.99 29.59
N LEU A 188 15.09 -2.79 29.64
CA LEU A 188 15.81 -1.53 29.54
C LEU A 188 16.07 -0.91 30.92
N THR A 189 17.24 -0.31 31.12
CA THR A 189 17.52 0.51 32.28
C THR A 189 16.69 1.79 32.26
N ARG A 190 16.61 2.49 33.44
CA ARG A 190 15.90 3.77 33.53
C ARG A 190 16.48 4.83 32.59
N ASP A 191 17.82 4.88 32.47
CA ASP A 191 18.50 5.83 31.59
C ASP A 191 18.20 5.54 30.10
N GLN A 192 18.20 4.25 29.70
CA GLN A 192 17.80 3.85 28.36
C GLN A 192 16.35 4.21 28.08
N GLN A 193 15.42 3.98 29.01
CA GLN A 193 14.01 4.38 28.90
C GLN A 193 13.85 5.90 28.76
N ALA A 194 14.63 6.70 29.47
CA ALA A 194 14.62 8.17 29.36
C ALA A 194 15.10 8.63 27.97
N LYS A 195 16.16 8.01 27.44
CA LYS A 195 16.68 8.29 26.08
C LYS A 195 15.65 7.99 24.96
N ILE A 196 14.75 7.02 25.14
CA ILE A 196 13.70 6.67 24.14
C ILE A 196 12.83 7.88 23.79
N GLY A 197 12.43 8.68 24.80
CA GLY A 197 11.61 9.88 24.58
C GLY A 197 12.27 10.88 23.62
N THR A 198 13.59 11.06 23.75
CA THR A 198 14.38 11.93 22.87
C THR A 198 14.49 11.36 21.46
N LEU A 199 14.66 10.04 21.33
CA LEU A 199 14.75 9.37 20.02
C LEU A 199 13.44 9.39 19.25
N LEU A 200 12.30 9.33 19.94
CA LEU A 200 10.97 9.36 19.32
C LEU A 200 10.48 10.79 19.07
N GLY A 201 10.93 11.77 19.89
CA GLY A 201 10.45 13.14 19.82
C GLY A 201 8.95 13.28 20.13
N LYS A 202 8.33 14.34 19.62
CA LYS A 202 6.89 14.61 19.80
C LYS A 202 6.06 13.52 19.12
N THR A 203 5.02 13.03 19.80
CA THR A 203 4.11 12.03 19.24
C THR A 203 3.37 12.59 18.02
N PHE A 204 3.34 11.81 16.95
CA PHE A 204 2.58 12.07 15.74
C PHE A 204 1.36 11.14 15.68
N ASP A 205 0.26 11.66 15.16
CA ASP A 205 -0.98 10.90 14.96
C ASP A 205 -1.01 10.28 13.55
N PHE A 206 -0.57 9.04 13.43
CA PHE A 206 -0.52 8.31 12.17
C PHE A 206 -1.91 8.00 11.58
N SER A 207 -3.02 8.17 12.33
CA SER A 207 -4.37 8.00 11.76
C SER A 207 -4.69 9.05 10.70
N LYS A 208 -3.91 10.13 10.64
CA LYS A 208 -4.03 11.18 9.62
C LYS A 208 -3.38 10.82 8.30
N VAL A 209 -2.52 9.80 8.28
CA VAL A 209 -1.81 9.39 7.05
C VAL A 209 -2.79 8.62 6.16
N GLN A 210 -3.15 9.20 5.03
CA GLN A 210 -4.13 8.66 4.09
C GLN A 210 -3.48 8.10 2.81
N ARG A 211 -2.35 8.69 2.38
CA ARG A 211 -1.61 8.28 1.18
C ARG A 211 -0.43 7.42 1.54
N THR A 212 -0.60 6.10 1.37
CA THR A 212 0.43 5.11 1.71
C THR A 212 0.90 4.30 0.50
N TYR A 213 0.31 4.52 -0.67
CA TYR A 213 0.66 3.84 -1.92
C TYR A 213 1.20 4.85 -2.95
N PRO A 214 1.92 4.39 -3.99
CA PRO A 214 2.48 5.27 -5.00
C PRO A 214 1.42 5.97 -5.84
N ARG A 215 1.86 6.92 -6.65
CA ARG A 215 1.04 7.42 -7.77
C ARG A 215 0.74 6.26 -8.71
N ALA A 216 -0.43 6.33 -9.33
CA ALA A 216 -0.81 5.40 -10.38
C ALA A 216 0.20 5.48 -11.54
N PRO A 217 0.59 4.34 -12.12
CA PRO A 217 1.40 4.35 -13.33
C PRO A 217 0.72 5.13 -14.46
N GLU A 218 1.52 5.80 -15.29
CA GLU A 218 1.02 6.43 -16.52
C GLU A 218 0.52 5.35 -17.50
N PHE A 219 -0.39 5.74 -18.40
CA PHE A 219 -0.86 4.85 -19.45
C PHE A 219 0.22 4.59 -20.49
N VAL A 220 0.52 3.31 -20.74
CA VAL A 220 1.44 2.86 -21.78
C VAL A 220 0.67 2.78 -23.09
N LEU A 221 1.05 3.59 -24.08
CA LEU A 221 0.39 3.61 -25.38
C LEU A 221 1.09 2.78 -26.45
N GLU A 222 2.32 2.30 -26.19
CA GLU A 222 2.98 1.33 -27.06
C GLU A 222 2.23 -0.02 -26.99
N GLY A 223 1.70 -0.46 -28.13
CA GLY A 223 0.88 -1.67 -28.20
C GLY A 223 -0.48 -1.55 -27.51
N ALA A 224 -0.99 -0.33 -27.33
CA ALA A 224 -2.31 -0.03 -26.80
C ALA A 224 -2.98 1.10 -27.57
N GLU A 225 -4.31 1.13 -27.54
CA GLU A 225 -5.13 2.09 -28.30
C GLU A 225 -6.36 2.51 -27.48
N TRP A 226 -6.64 3.80 -27.41
CA TRP A 226 -7.94 4.28 -26.95
C TRP A 226 -9.00 3.95 -28.00
N ILE A 227 -9.90 3.04 -27.70
CA ILE A 227 -10.94 2.57 -28.62
C ILE A 227 -12.30 3.21 -28.35
N GLN A 228 -12.44 3.89 -27.22
CA GLN A 228 -13.61 4.69 -26.88
C GLN A 228 -13.20 5.85 -25.96
N GLY A 229 -13.87 6.99 -26.12
CA GLY A 229 -13.55 8.24 -25.42
C GLY A 229 -12.32 8.95 -26.01
N GLU A 230 -11.97 10.07 -25.41
CA GLU A 230 -10.76 10.81 -25.77
C GLU A 230 -9.53 10.22 -25.04
N PRO A 231 -8.33 10.33 -25.64
CA PRO A 231 -7.10 9.95 -24.96
C PRO A 231 -6.89 10.75 -23.69
N GLU A 232 -6.55 10.06 -22.61
CA GLU A 232 -6.31 10.65 -21.30
C GLU A 232 -4.91 10.30 -20.82
N THR A 233 -4.29 11.18 -20.03
CA THR A 233 -3.08 10.88 -19.24
C THR A 233 -3.39 10.94 -17.76
N MET A 234 -2.60 10.29 -16.93
CA MET A 234 -2.78 10.41 -15.47
C MET A 234 -2.51 11.83 -14.98
N GLU A 235 -1.77 12.64 -15.74
CA GLU A 235 -1.56 14.05 -15.44
C GLU A 235 -2.81 14.89 -15.74
N ASP A 236 -3.47 14.68 -16.89
CA ASP A 236 -4.73 15.37 -17.26
C ASP A 236 -5.86 15.05 -16.28
N LEU A 237 -5.80 13.89 -15.63
CA LEU A 237 -6.77 13.44 -14.64
C LEU A 237 -6.53 14.02 -13.23
N ARG A 238 -5.51 14.88 -13.03
CA ARG A 238 -5.33 15.59 -11.75
C ARG A 238 -6.54 16.42 -11.40
N GLY A 239 -6.93 16.38 -10.13
CA GLY A 239 -8.16 17.03 -9.65
C GLY A 239 -9.41 16.17 -9.78
N LYS A 240 -9.32 15.01 -10.44
CA LYS A 240 -10.40 14.02 -10.55
C LYS A 240 -10.11 12.81 -9.66
N VAL A 241 -11.16 12.16 -9.19
CA VAL A 241 -11.10 10.79 -8.66
C VAL A 241 -11.18 9.84 -9.83
N VAL A 242 -10.29 8.86 -9.90
CA VAL A 242 -10.25 7.94 -11.05
C VAL A 242 -10.43 6.50 -10.58
N ALA A 243 -11.34 5.79 -11.24
CA ALA A 243 -11.53 4.35 -11.09
C ALA A 243 -11.03 3.65 -12.37
N VAL A 244 -9.82 3.08 -12.32
CA VAL A 244 -9.26 2.27 -13.42
C VAL A 244 -9.53 0.81 -13.17
N TYR A 245 -10.13 0.11 -14.12
CA TYR A 245 -10.33 -1.33 -14.00
C TYR A 245 -9.78 -2.09 -15.21
N PHE A 246 -9.10 -3.19 -14.94
CA PHE A 246 -8.57 -4.11 -15.94
C PHE A 246 -9.55 -5.25 -16.13
N TYR A 247 -9.90 -5.53 -17.37
CA TYR A 247 -10.87 -6.57 -17.72
C TYR A 247 -10.51 -7.29 -19.02
N ALA A 248 -11.15 -8.43 -19.22
CA ALA A 248 -11.24 -9.14 -20.50
C ALA A 248 -12.72 -9.34 -20.82
N PHE A 249 -13.16 -9.06 -22.05
CA PHE A 249 -14.60 -9.02 -22.35
C PHE A 249 -15.28 -10.40 -22.28
N GLN A 250 -14.53 -11.51 -22.39
CA GLN A 250 -15.04 -12.87 -22.21
C GLN A 250 -14.96 -13.37 -20.76
N CYS A 251 -14.29 -12.67 -19.89
CA CYS A 251 -14.11 -13.05 -18.50
C CYS A 251 -15.42 -12.87 -17.71
N ILE A 252 -16.03 -13.96 -17.27
CA ILE A 252 -17.33 -13.94 -16.58
C ILE A 252 -17.29 -13.12 -15.26
N ASN A 253 -16.20 -13.16 -14.50
CA ASN A 253 -16.04 -12.38 -13.27
C ASN A 253 -15.94 -10.88 -13.58
N CYS A 254 -15.37 -10.52 -14.74
CA CYS A 254 -15.33 -9.14 -15.22
C CYS A 254 -16.74 -8.66 -15.57
N GLN A 255 -17.48 -9.45 -16.35
CA GLN A 255 -18.85 -9.11 -16.76
C GLN A 255 -19.78 -8.89 -15.57
N ARG A 256 -19.58 -9.64 -14.47
CA ARG A 256 -20.36 -9.46 -13.23
C ARG A 256 -20.06 -8.15 -12.51
N ASN A 257 -18.90 -7.55 -12.74
CA ASN A 257 -18.55 -6.22 -12.20
C ASN A 257 -19.00 -5.06 -13.11
N PHE A 258 -19.27 -5.27 -14.41
CA PHE A 258 -19.65 -4.19 -15.34
C PHE A 258 -20.83 -3.32 -14.87
N PRO A 259 -21.91 -3.88 -14.30
CA PRO A 259 -23.00 -3.06 -13.77
C PRO A 259 -22.56 -2.06 -12.70
N HIS A 260 -21.54 -2.41 -11.90
CA HIS A 260 -21.02 -1.54 -10.85
C HIS A 260 -20.25 -0.36 -11.43
N TYR A 261 -19.38 -0.59 -12.42
CA TYR A 261 -18.61 0.48 -13.07
C TYR A 261 -19.50 1.46 -13.81
N LYS A 262 -20.54 0.95 -14.49
CA LYS A 262 -21.56 1.78 -15.14
C LYS A 262 -22.32 2.63 -14.12
N ALA A 263 -22.81 2.03 -13.06
CA ALA A 263 -23.50 2.77 -11.99
C ALA A 263 -22.60 3.82 -11.33
N TRP A 264 -21.30 3.54 -11.15
CA TRP A 264 -20.38 4.56 -10.62
C TRP A 264 -20.22 5.74 -11.58
N HIS A 265 -20.11 5.47 -12.90
CA HIS A 265 -20.07 6.51 -13.92
C HIS A 265 -21.36 7.34 -13.90
N ASP A 266 -22.51 6.69 -14.01
CA ASP A 266 -23.82 7.32 -14.09
C ASP A 266 -24.11 8.19 -12.85
N ASP A 267 -23.77 7.69 -11.67
CA ASP A 267 -24.09 8.36 -10.40
C ASP A 267 -23.11 9.48 -10.01
N MET A 268 -21.84 9.40 -10.46
CA MET A 268 -20.77 10.22 -9.86
C MET A 268 -19.86 10.93 -10.87
N ALA A 269 -20.04 10.76 -12.20
CA ALA A 269 -19.22 11.47 -13.18
C ALA A 269 -19.34 13.00 -13.04
N ASP A 270 -20.54 13.53 -12.83
CA ASP A 270 -20.79 14.96 -12.62
C ASP A 270 -20.19 15.49 -11.30
N GLN A 271 -19.83 14.58 -10.37
CA GLN A 271 -19.16 14.93 -9.12
C GLN A 271 -17.64 14.89 -9.23
N GLY A 272 -17.10 14.51 -10.37
CA GLY A 272 -15.66 14.48 -10.66
C GLY A 272 -15.03 13.08 -10.61
N LEU A 273 -15.83 12.01 -10.70
CA LEU A 273 -15.32 10.66 -10.93
C LEU A 273 -15.08 10.44 -12.43
N VAL A 274 -13.95 9.85 -12.77
CA VAL A 274 -13.66 9.30 -14.11
C VAL A 274 -13.51 7.80 -13.98
N VAL A 275 -14.30 7.04 -14.73
CA VAL A 275 -14.17 5.58 -14.85
C VAL A 275 -13.41 5.28 -16.14
N ILE A 276 -12.41 4.40 -16.09
CA ILE A 276 -11.61 3.98 -17.25
C ILE A 276 -11.52 2.47 -17.27
N GLY A 277 -11.93 1.87 -18.39
CA GLY A 277 -11.75 0.45 -18.64
C GLY A 277 -10.46 0.17 -19.41
N ILE A 278 -9.64 -0.78 -18.95
CA ILE A 278 -8.49 -1.27 -19.70
C ILE A 278 -8.75 -2.71 -20.09
N GLN A 279 -9.06 -2.91 -21.36
CA GLN A 279 -9.29 -4.24 -21.93
C GLN A 279 -7.94 -4.88 -22.25
N ARG A 280 -7.56 -5.91 -21.51
CA ARG A 280 -6.36 -6.70 -21.73
C ARG A 280 -6.76 -8.13 -22.12
N PRO A 281 -6.31 -8.63 -23.29
CA PRO A 281 -6.71 -9.94 -23.78
C PRO A 281 -6.30 -11.10 -22.85
N GLU A 282 -7.25 -11.97 -22.49
CA GLU A 282 -6.99 -13.26 -21.87
C GLU A 282 -6.89 -14.36 -22.92
N THR A 283 -7.69 -14.25 -23.99
CA THR A 283 -7.77 -15.22 -25.09
C THR A 283 -7.34 -14.62 -26.40
N SER A 284 -7.07 -15.47 -27.42
CA SER A 284 -6.75 -15.01 -28.77
C SER A 284 -7.92 -14.27 -29.44
N ALA A 285 -9.15 -14.60 -29.08
CA ALA A 285 -10.35 -13.92 -29.61
C ALA A 285 -10.43 -12.46 -29.15
N GLU A 286 -9.89 -12.14 -28.00
CA GLU A 286 -9.88 -10.81 -27.39
C GLU A 286 -8.76 -9.91 -27.91
N ARG A 287 -7.86 -10.44 -28.75
CA ARG A 287 -6.86 -9.67 -29.52
C ARG A 287 -7.43 -9.07 -30.80
N ASN A 288 -8.62 -9.51 -31.21
CA ASN A 288 -9.26 -8.96 -32.38
C ASN A 288 -9.96 -7.63 -32.05
N ARG A 289 -9.44 -6.53 -32.58
CA ARG A 289 -9.90 -5.16 -32.33
C ARG A 289 -11.40 -4.99 -32.62
N GLU A 290 -11.91 -5.56 -33.73
CA GLU A 290 -13.34 -5.43 -34.10
C GLU A 290 -14.23 -6.12 -33.06
N ARG A 291 -13.80 -7.25 -32.51
CA ARG A 291 -14.55 -7.96 -31.47
C ARG A 291 -14.53 -7.18 -30.14
N VAL A 292 -13.42 -6.51 -29.83
CA VAL A 292 -13.32 -5.66 -28.65
C VAL A 292 -14.28 -4.49 -28.76
N LEU A 293 -14.30 -3.80 -29.92
CA LEU A 293 -15.27 -2.71 -30.20
C LEU A 293 -16.71 -3.16 -30.08
N ALA A 294 -17.06 -4.31 -30.72
CA ALA A 294 -18.39 -4.86 -30.63
C ALA A 294 -18.80 -5.24 -29.19
N ALA A 295 -17.84 -5.69 -28.38
CA ALA A 295 -18.10 -5.97 -26.97
C ALA A 295 -18.34 -4.69 -26.16
N VAL A 296 -17.54 -3.65 -26.37
CA VAL A 296 -17.71 -2.33 -25.71
C VAL A 296 -19.08 -1.74 -26.03
N GLU A 297 -19.50 -1.77 -27.31
CA GLU A 297 -20.82 -1.32 -27.75
C GLU A 297 -21.95 -2.16 -27.11
N LYS A 298 -21.81 -3.48 -27.14
CA LYS A 298 -22.79 -4.43 -26.57
C LYS A 298 -22.97 -4.24 -25.07
N ASP A 299 -21.87 -4.04 -24.35
CA ASP A 299 -21.87 -3.89 -22.89
C ASP A 299 -22.32 -2.48 -22.47
N GLY A 300 -22.39 -1.54 -23.44
CA GLY A 300 -22.92 -0.19 -23.27
C GLY A 300 -22.07 0.64 -22.31
N PHE A 301 -20.76 0.66 -22.50
CA PHE A 301 -19.88 1.55 -21.74
C PHE A 301 -19.97 2.97 -22.31
N GLU A 302 -20.10 3.97 -21.43
CA GLU A 302 -20.18 5.41 -21.80
C GLU A 302 -18.95 6.19 -21.35
N TYR A 303 -17.91 5.50 -20.87
CA TYR A 303 -16.65 6.03 -20.36
C TYR A 303 -15.47 5.55 -21.22
N PRO A 304 -14.28 6.18 -21.09
CA PRO A 304 -13.09 5.82 -21.86
C PRO A 304 -12.66 4.37 -21.70
N VAL A 305 -12.27 3.75 -22.82
CA VAL A 305 -11.75 2.37 -22.86
C VAL A 305 -10.45 2.32 -23.64
N LEU A 306 -9.41 1.80 -23.00
CA LEU A 306 -8.10 1.52 -23.57
C LEU A 306 -7.98 0.03 -23.90
N PHE A 307 -7.62 -0.31 -25.13
CA PHE A 307 -7.28 -1.66 -25.55
C PHE A 307 -5.79 -1.89 -25.38
N ASP A 308 -5.40 -2.66 -24.38
CA ASP A 308 -4.01 -3.00 -23.99
C ASP A 308 -3.61 -4.33 -24.63
N GLU A 309 -3.49 -4.36 -25.98
CA GLU A 309 -3.26 -5.59 -26.74
C GLU A 309 -1.97 -6.30 -26.32
N GLU A 310 -0.88 -5.55 -26.15
CA GLU A 310 0.44 -6.10 -25.81
C GLU A 310 0.71 -6.16 -24.29
N SER A 311 -0.27 -5.83 -23.47
CA SER A 311 -0.18 -5.92 -22.00
C SER A 311 0.81 -4.93 -21.36
N GLY A 312 1.12 -3.82 -22.02
CA GLY A 312 1.99 -2.78 -21.48
C GLY A 312 1.46 -2.20 -20.18
N ASN A 313 0.17 -1.84 -20.18
CA ASN A 313 -0.50 -1.33 -18.98
C ASN A 313 -0.66 -2.41 -17.90
N TRP A 314 -1.03 -3.62 -18.28
CA TRP A 314 -1.12 -4.74 -17.35
C TRP A 314 0.17 -4.93 -16.55
N ASN A 315 1.31 -4.88 -17.23
CA ASN A 315 2.62 -5.07 -16.63
C ASN A 315 3.04 -3.86 -15.77
N ALA A 316 2.85 -2.64 -16.28
CA ALA A 316 3.16 -1.41 -15.55
C ALA A 316 2.37 -1.29 -14.24
N TRP A 317 1.11 -1.70 -14.26
CA TRP A 317 0.25 -1.72 -13.07
C TRP A 317 0.46 -2.96 -12.19
N GLY A 318 1.30 -3.90 -12.59
CA GLY A 318 1.61 -5.13 -11.85
C GLY A 318 0.38 -5.97 -11.57
N ASN A 319 -0.47 -6.17 -12.58
CA ASN A 319 -1.67 -7.00 -12.46
C ASN A 319 -1.32 -8.48 -12.52
N THR A 320 -2.10 -9.29 -11.82
CA THR A 320 -1.94 -10.75 -11.76
C THR A 320 -3.24 -11.51 -12.03
N MET A 321 -4.39 -10.81 -12.02
CA MET A 321 -5.70 -11.44 -12.23
C MET A 321 -6.75 -10.46 -12.77
N TRP A 322 -7.80 -10.98 -13.39
CA TRP A 322 -9.00 -10.26 -13.81
C TRP A 322 -10.20 -10.57 -12.91
N PRO A 323 -11.07 -9.58 -12.72
CA PRO A 323 -10.83 -8.15 -12.86
C PRO A 323 -9.95 -7.62 -11.75
N THR A 324 -9.25 -6.52 -12.00
CA THR A 324 -8.59 -5.74 -10.95
C THR A 324 -9.01 -4.26 -11.10
N THR A 325 -9.44 -3.64 -10.02
CA THR A 325 -9.92 -2.25 -10.00
C THR A 325 -9.08 -1.43 -9.04
N TYR A 326 -8.64 -0.26 -9.47
CA TYR A 326 -7.88 0.71 -8.68
C TYR A 326 -8.68 1.98 -8.49
N LEU A 327 -8.65 2.55 -7.26
CA LEU A 327 -9.15 3.89 -6.97
C LEU A 327 -7.97 4.83 -6.73
N ILE A 328 -8.01 5.96 -7.43
CA ILE A 328 -6.93 6.95 -7.46
C ILE A 328 -7.52 8.29 -7.03
N ASP A 329 -6.82 8.99 -6.14
CA ASP A 329 -7.27 10.29 -5.62
C ASP A 329 -6.95 11.46 -6.57
N LYS A 330 -7.45 12.65 -6.24
CA LYS A 330 -7.27 13.88 -7.02
C LYS A 330 -5.81 14.28 -7.23
N LYS A 331 -4.87 13.78 -6.41
CA LYS A 331 -3.42 13.98 -6.56
C LYS A 331 -2.74 12.84 -7.35
N GLY A 332 -3.53 11.86 -7.82
CA GLY A 332 -3.07 10.72 -8.61
C GLY A 332 -2.45 9.57 -7.80
N PHE A 333 -2.66 9.54 -6.49
CA PHE A 333 -2.19 8.43 -5.67
C PHE A 333 -3.20 7.31 -5.63
N ILE A 334 -2.72 6.05 -5.74
CA ILE A 334 -3.55 4.87 -5.51
C ILE A 334 -3.96 4.88 -4.03
N ARG A 335 -5.27 4.79 -3.78
CA ARG A 335 -5.83 4.79 -2.42
C ARG A 335 -6.38 3.42 -2.03
N ARG A 336 -6.87 2.69 -3.01
CA ARG A 336 -7.44 1.35 -2.82
C ARG A 336 -7.40 0.56 -4.12
N TRP A 337 -7.39 -0.76 -4.01
CA TRP A 337 -7.68 -1.64 -5.15
C TRP A 337 -8.50 -2.85 -4.70
N TRP A 338 -9.17 -3.46 -5.67
CA TRP A 338 -9.95 -4.68 -5.50
C TRP A 338 -9.56 -5.68 -6.58
N GLN A 339 -9.42 -6.96 -6.20
CA GLN A 339 -9.10 -8.05 -7.12
C GLN A 339 -10.24 -9.06 -7.13
N GLY A 340 -10.69 -9.45 -8.34
CA GLY A 340 -11.79 -10.39 -8.54
C GLY A 340 -13.17 -9.73 -8.53
N GLU A 341 -14.20 -10.58 -8.46
CA GLU A 341 -15.60 -10.17 -8.39
C GLU A 341 -15.91 -9.48 -7.06
N MET A 342 -16.48 -8.25 -7.12
CA MET A 342 -16.67 -7.42 -5.93
C MET A 342 -17.63 -8.04 -4.91
N ASN A 343 -18.70 -8.66 -5.39
CA ASN A 343 -19.74 -9.22 -4.52
C ASN A 343 -19.68 -10.76 -4.42
N TRP A 344 -18.48 -11.34 -4.66
CA TRP A 344 -18.27 -12.77 -4.57
C TRP A 344 -18.68 -13.34 -3.22
N GLN A 345 -19.54 -14.37 -3.24
CA GLN A 345 -20.04 -15.06 -2.04
C GLN A 345 -20.64 -14.11 -0.96
N GLY A 346 -21.26 -13.01 -1.38
CA GLY A 346 -21.91 -12.07 -0.47
C GLY A 346 -20.95 -11.09 0.21
N THR A 347 -19.70 -10.97 -0.27
CA THR A 347 -18.82 -9.90 0.19
C THR A 347 -19.38 -8.53 -0.20
N PRO A 348 -19.31 -7.50 0.67
CA PRO A 348 -19.81 -6.16 0.35
C PRO A 348 -18.78 -5.33 -0.43
N GLY A 349 -18.12 -5.93 -1.42
CA GLY A 349 -16.99 -5.30 -2.13
C GLY A 349 -17.39 -4.06 -2.90
N GLU A 350 -18.52 -4.10 -3.62
CA GLU A 350 -19.04 -2.91 -4.31
C GLU A 350 -19.34 -1.76 -3.34
N GLN A 351 -20.08 -2.04 -2.27
CA GLN A 351 -20.40 -1.04 -1.25
C GLN A 351 -19.14 -0.41 -0.64
N GLN A 352 -18.11 -1.22 -0.39
CA GLN A 352 -16.84 -0.74 0.15
C GLN A 352 -16.07 0.13 -0.86
N MET A 353 -16.07 -0.25 -2.14
CA MET A 353 -15.41 0.52 -3.19
C MET A 353 -16.15 1.83 -3.46
N ARG A 354 -17.49 1.79 -3.55
CA ARG A 354 -18.35 2.98 -3.69
C ARG A 354 -18.15 3.95 -2.53
N GLY A 355 -18.17 3.49 -1.29
CA GLY A 355 -17.92 4.34 -0.12
C GLY A 355 -16.51 4.97 -0.13
N SER A 356 -15.52 4.25 -0.68
CA SER A 356 -14.18 4.82 -0.89
C SER A 356 -14.17 5.90 -1.99
N ILE A 357 -14.92 5.74 -3.08
CA ILE A 357 -15.07 6.76 -4.13
C ILE A 357 -15.71 8.02 -3.53
N GLU A 358 -16.82 7.87 -2.80
CA GLU A 358 -17.54 8.98 -2.15
C GLU A 358 -16.63 9.75 -1.18
N GLN A 359 -15.82 9.03 -0.40
CA GLN A 359 -14.82 9.65 0.49
C GLN A 359 -13.79 10.46 -0.31
N LEU A 360 -13.24 9.90 -1.39
CA LEU A 360 -12.24 10.57 -2.22
C LEU A 360 -12.81 11.79 -2.96
N LEU A 361 -14.07 11.75 -3.37
CA LEU A 361 -14.75 12.89 -3.97
C LEU A 361 -14.93 14.04 -2.97
N ALA A 362 -15.14 13.71 -1.68
CA ALA A 362 -15.30 14.69 -0.60
C ALA A 362 -13.97 15.31 -0.11
N GLU A 363 -12.81 14.69 -0.37
CA GLU A 363 -11.48 15.27 -0.13
C GLU A 363 -11.20 16.45 -1.08
#